data_64002405f1521d87e5cc359f850ef818
#
_entry.id   64002405f1521d87e5cc359f850ef818
#
_cell.length_a   1.000
_cell.length_b   1.000
_cell.length_c   1.000
_cell.angle_alpha   90.00
_cell.angle_beta   90.00
_cell.angle_gamma   90.00
#
_symmetry.space_group_name_H-M   'P 1'
#
loop_
_entity.id
_entity.type
_entity.pdbx_description
1 polymer ?
#
loop_
_entity_poly.entity_id
_entity_poly.type
_entity_poly.pdbx_seq_one_letter_code
_entity_poly.pdbx_strand_id
1 'polypeptide(L)'
;MNRNIVYLSMLCVLFLNTLSAQNRTTTTQENVRLLESSVLDSLLLLEEQLDEVVVVSTGVSRLKQSAFNAVALDTEELQNSTKNLSEALSKAPGMKLRESGGVGSDMQLTLDGFSGKHVKVFIDGVPQEGVGDAFSLNNIPVNFADHIEVYKGVVPVGFGADAIGGVINIVTKRRPRRWFLDASYSYGSFNTHKSNLHFGQNWKNGWMYEIQAFQNYSDNSYRVDAPVKDFETGRLDTEQLERVKRFHDNYHNETVLGKVGVVNRPWADRLMFTLTYSQVYKEIQTGVRQTTVYGEKHRKDHSWMPALEYQKKNLFTKGLDLTLTANYNKNTTGWASRN
;
A
#
# COMPACT_ATOMS: atom_id res chain seq x y z
N MET A 1 10.90 -16.87 -19.79
CA MET A 1 9.47 -16.49 -19.64
C MET A 1 8.74 -17.69 -19.06
N ASN A 2 8.45 -17.68 -17.75
CA ASN A 2 7.99 -18.86 -17.03
C ASN A 2 6.53 -19.20 -17.36
N ARG A 3 6.30 -20.40 -17.86
CA ARG A 3 4.98 -20.98 -18.23
C ARG A 3 3.93 -21.00 -17.09
N ASN A 4 4.32 -20.80 -15.86
CA ASN A 4 3.44 -20.87 -14.70
C ASN A 4 2.60 -19.59 -14.45
N ILE A 5 2.98 -18.46 -15.04
CA ILE A 5 2.22 -17.19 -14.91
C ILE A 5 0.98 -17.19 -15.82
N VAL A 6 1.05 -17.93 -16.94
CA VAL A 6 -0.07 -18.03 -17.89
C VAL A 6 -1.24 -18.85 -17.32
N TYR A 7 -0.97 -19.82 -16.45
CA TYR A 7 -2.03 -20.67 -15.87
C TYR A 7 -2.87 -19.97 -14.80
N LEU A 8 -2.29 -19.00 -14.08
CA LEU A 8 -3.04 -18.27 -13.04
C LEU A 8 -4.01 -17.24 -13.64
N SER A 9 -3.62 -16.61 -14.75
CA SER A 9 -4.49 -15.69 -15.50
C SER A 9 -5.62 -16.41 -16.24
N MET A 10 -5.38 -17.65 -16.69
CA MET A 10 -6.38 -18.46 -17.39
C MET A 10 -7.43 -19.04 -16.44
N LEU A 11 -7.09 -19.27 -15.17
CA LEU A 11 -8.03 -19.76 -14.16
C LEU A 11 -9.06 -18.68 -13.76
N CYS A 12 -8.68 -17.41 -13.70
CA CYS A 12 -9.60 -16.30 -13.43
C CYS A 12 -10.61 -16.07 -14.56
N VAL A 13 -10.21 -16.28 -15.82
CA VAL A 13 -11.09 -16.09 -16.97
C VAL A 13 -12.12 -17.22 -17.12
N LEU A 14 -11.79 -18.44 -16.69
CA LEU A 14 -12.71 -19.59 -16.73
C LEU A 14 -13.82 -19.53 -15.66
N PHE A 15 -13.58 -18.87 -14.52
CA PHE A 15 -14.61 -18.68 -13.49
C PHE A 15 -15.67 -17.64 -13.84
N LEU A 16 -15.39 -16.71 -14.77
CA LEU A 16 -16.32 -15.66 -15.21
C LEU A 16 -17.31 -16.13 -16.28
N ASN A 17 -17.02 -17.25 -16.98
CA ASN A 17 -17.88 -17.73 -18.07
C ASN A 17 -18.95 -18.77 -17.66
N THR A 18 -19.00 -19.22 -16.42
CA THR A 18 -20.01 -20.21 -15.96
C THR A 18 -21.25 -19.61 -15.31
N LEU A 19 -21.36 -18.27 -15.21
CA LEU A 19 -22.50 -17.59 -14.58
C LEU A 19 -23.54 -16.99 -15.56
N SER A 20 -23.45 -17.27 -16.85
CA SER A 20 -24.33 -16.66 -17.86
C SER A 20 -25.20 -17.66 -18.64
N ALA A 21 -25.75 -18.67 -17.98
CA ALA A 21 -26.79 -19.48 -18.63
C ALA A 21 -27.75 -20.07 -17.58
N GLN A 22 -28.87 -19.44 -17.45
CA GLN A 22 -30.22 -19.94 -17.10
C GLN A 22 -30.98 -18.95 -16.22
N ASN A 23 -31.98 -18.26 -16.77
CA ASN A 23 -33.39 -18.55 -16.51
C ASN A 23 -34.29 -17.52 -17.23
N ARG A 24 -35.07 -18.05 -18.16
CA ARG A 24 -36.39 -17.50 -18.51
C ARG A 24 -37.42 -18.39 -17.83
N THR A 25 -38.23 -17.84 -16.97
CA THR A 25 -39.65 -18.19 -16.87
C THR A 25 -40.37 -17.15 -15.99
N THR A 26 -41.42 -16.63 -16.57
CA THR A 26 -42.48 -15.79 -16.03
C THR A 26 -43.20 -16.43 -14.85
N THR A 27 -43.29 -15.72 -13.70
CA THR A 27 -44.45 -15.86 -12.81
C THR A 27 -44.59 -14.64 -11.88
N THR A 28 -45.65 -13.92 -12.06
CA THR A 28 -46.49 -13.10 -11.16
C THR A 28 -45.82 -12.04 -10.27
N GLN A 29 -46.05 -10.80 -10.64
CA GLN A 29 -45.67 -9.56 -9.94
C GLN A 29 -46.12 -9.43 -8.48
N GLU A 30 -47.04 -10.26 -8.02
CA GLU A 30 -47.58 -10.20 -6.67
C GLU A 30 -46.69 -10.90 -5.64
N ASN A 31 -45.99 -11.97 -6.01
CA ASN A 31 -45.08 -12.64 -5.14
C ASN A 31 -43.71 -11.92 -4.96
N VAL A 32 -43.36 -11.05 -5.89
CA VAL A 32 -42.12 -10.24 -5.81
C VAL A 32 -42.27 -9.15 -4.74
N ARG A 33 -43.44 -8.51 -4.63
CA ARG A 33 -43.66 -7.47 -3.61
C ARG A 33 -43.65 -8.01 -2.17
N LEU A 34 -44.16 -9.21 -1.96
CA LEU A 34 -44.14 -9.86 -0.62
C LEU A 34 -42.75 -10.36 -0.22
N LEU A 35 -41.95 -10.77 -1.19
CA LEU A 35 -40.56 -11.14 -0.96
C LEU A 35 -39.67 -9.91 -0.72
N GLU A 36 -39.88 -8.80 -1.44
CA GLU A 36 -39.17 -7.55 -1.22
C GLU A 36 -39.45 -6.96 0.17
N SER A 37 -40.70 -6.99 0.64
CA SER A 37 -41.04 -6.48 1.97
C SER A 37 -40.43 -7.38 3.08
N SER A 38 -40.47 -8.70 2.93
CA SER A 38 -39.89 -9.62 3.94
C SER A 38 -38.37 -9.61 3.95
N VAL A 39 -37.70 -9.36 2.81
CA VAL A 39 -36.25 -9.18 2.74
C VAL A 39 -35.86 -7.81 3.29
N LEU A 40 -36.66 -6.77 3.04
CA LEU A 40 -36.43 -5.45 3.61
C LEU A 40 -36.59 -5.45 5.13
N ASP A 41 -37.64 -6.10 5.66
CA ASP A 41 -37.84 -6.26 7.10
C ASP A 41 -36.75 -7.12 7.75
N SER A 42 -36.28 -8.19 7.08
CA SER A 42 -35.16 -8.97 7.59
C SER A 42 -33.82 -8.24 7.53
N LEU A 43 -33.63 -7.35 6.56
CA LEU A 43 -32.45 -6.46 6.49
C LEU A 43 -32.51 -5.37 7.56
N LEU A 44 -33.68 -4.79 7.83
CA LEU A 44 -33.88 -3.82 8.91
C LEU A 44 -33.72 -4.44 10.29
N LEU A 45 -34.15 -5.70 10.50
CA LEU A 45 -33.94 -6.44 11.75
C LEU A 45 -32.49 -6.90 11.93
N LEU A 46 -31.70 -7.02 10.87
CA LEU A 46 -30.26 -7.25 10.92
C LEU A 46 -29.48 -5.97 11.28
N GLU A 47 -30.04 -4.80 11.04
CA GLU A 47 -29.46 -3.50 11.37
C GLU A 47 -29.63 -3.15 12.86
N GLU A 48 -30.62 -3.73 13.55
CA GLU A 48 -30.94 -3.44 14.97
C GLU A 48 -30.17 -4.27 16.01
N GLN A 49 -29.30 -5.20 15.56
CA GLN A 49 -28.41 -5.99 16.45
C GLN A 49 -26.91 -5.74 16.23
N LEU A 50 -26.55 -4.61 15.68
CA LEU A 50 -25.18 -4.14 15.74
C LEU A 50 -25.03 -3.24 16.97
N ASP A 51 -24.68 -3.84 18.11
CA ASP A 51 -24.10 -3.11 19.22
C ASP A 51 -23.05 -2.14 18.67
N GLU A 52 -23.36 -0.86 18.87
CA GLU A 52 -22.52 0.33 18.68
C GLU A 52 -21.28 0.11 17.81
N VAL A 53 -21.49 0.06 16.51
CA VAL A 53 -20.42 0.26 15.53
C VAL A 53 -19.93 1.68 15.77
N VAL A 54 -18.89 1.82 16.56
CA VAL A 54 -18.11 3.05 16.67
C VAL A 54 -17.64 3.37 15.26
N VAL A 55 -18.37 4.29 14.67
CA VAL A 55 -18.16 4.74 13.30
C VAL A 55 -16.70 5.15 13.13
N VAL A 56 -16.06 4.56 12.17
CA VAL A 56 -14.63 4.76 11.81
C VAL A 56 -14.32 6.19 11.35
N SER A 57 -15.28 7.10 11.33
CA SER A 57 -15.02 8.54 11.16
C SER A 57 -14.23 9.16 12.34
N THR A 58 -13.99 8.39 13.39
CA THR A 58 -13.36 8.85 14.64
C THR A 58 -11.86 9.09 14.56
N GLY A 59 -11.14 8.47 13.60
CA GLY A 59 -9.69 8.69 13.43
C GLY A 59 -9.39 10.10 12.96
N VAL A 60 -9.91 10.47 11.82
CA VAL A 60 -9.73 11.80 11.21
C VAL A 60 -10.31 12.92 12.09
N SER A 61 -11.48 12.70 12.68
CA SER A 61 -12.13 13.68 13.57
C SER A 61 -11.36 13.88 14.88
N ARG A 62 -10.82 12.82 15.48
CA ARG A 62 -9.97 12.91 16.67
C ARG A 62 -8.66 13.63 16.37
N LEU A 63 -8.07 13.39 15.23
CA LEU A 63 -6.83 14.06 14.82
C LEU A 63 -7.05 15.56 14.66
N LYS A 64 -8.14 15.97 14.01
CA LYS A 64 -8.51 17.39 13.86
C LYS A 64 -8.76 18.11 15.19
N GLN A 65 -9.12 17.38 16.25
CA GLN A 65 -9.34 17.90 17.60
C GLN A 65 -8.11 17.74 18.52
N SER A 66 -7.04 17.11 18.03
CA SER A 66 -5.84 16.91 18.84
C SER A 66 -5.06 18.21 19.03
N ALA A 67 -4.32 18.30 20.14
CA ALA A 67 -3.42 19.42 20.41
C ALA A 67 -2.14 19.41 19.56
N PHE A 68 -1.97 18.39 18.73
CA PHE A 68 -0.81 18.24 17.84
C PHE A 68 -1.05 18.97 16.49
N ASN A 69 0.02 19.49 15.90
CA ASN A 69 -0.02 19.98 14.54
C ASN A 69 -0.04 18.78 13.57
N ALA A 70 -1.23 18.23 13.38
CA ALA A 70 -1.43 17.02 12.59
C ALA A 70 -2.44 17.24 11.46
N VAL A 71 -2.16 16.63 10.32
CA VAL A 71 -3.03 16.63 9.14
C VAL A 71 -3.48 15.19 8.89
N ALA A 72 -4.78 14.95 8.81
CA ALA A 72 -5.34 13.69 8.35
C ALA A 72 -5.72 13.80 6.88
N LEU A 73 -5.13 12.95 6.06
CA LEU A 73 -5.49 12.78 4.66
C LEU A 73 -6.43 11.60 4.53
N ASP A 74 -7.66 11.87 4.18
CA ASP A 74 -8.62 10.84 3.81
C ASP A 74 -8.21 10.26 2.46
N THR A 75 -8.17 8.94 2.38
CA THR A 75 -7.86 8.24 1.13
C THR A 75 -9.10 7.81 0.36
N GLU A 76 -10.31 8.01 0.90
CA GLU A 76 -11.56 7.53 0.32
C GLU A 76 -11.78 8.06 -1.11
N GLU A 77 -11.54 9.35 -1.34
CA GLU A 77 -11.65 9.95 -2.67
C GLU A 77 -10.64 9.42 -3.70
N LEU A 78 -9.53 8.87 -3.23
CA LEU A 78 -8.46 8.32 -4.07
C LEU A 78 -8.59 6.81 -4.27
N GLN A 79 -9.47 6.17 -3.50
CA GLN A 79 -9.77 4.76 -3.64
C GLN A 79 -10.35 4.47 -5.03
N ASN A 80 -10.11 3.27 -5.53
CA ASN A 80 -10.46 2.88 -6.91
C ASN A 80 -9.74 3.68 -8.01
N SER A 81 -8.66 4.39 -7.64
CA SER A 81 -7.74 4.99 -8.60
C SER A 81 -6.45 4.17 -8.71
N THR A 82 -5.66 4.44 -9.73
CA THR A 82 -4.35 3.80 -9.93
C THR A 82 -3.22 4.41 -9.08
N LYS A 83 -3.57 5.30 -8.13
CA LYS A 83 -2.63 6.09 -7.35
C LYS A 83 -1.97 5.27 -6.25
N ASN A 84 -0.76 5.69 -5.91
CA ASN A 84 0.03 5.14 -4.80
C ASN A 84 -0.08 6.06 -3.56
N LEU A 85 0.39 5.58 -2.42
CA LEU A 85 0.44 6.37 -1.19
C LEU A 85 1.30 7.62 -1.32
N SER A 86 2.37 7.58 -2.12
CA SER A 86 3.20 8.75 -2.43
C SER A 86 2.38 9.89 -3.03
N GLU A 87 1.52 9.59 -4.00
CA GLU A 87 0.66 10.58 -4.64
C GLU A 87 -0.40 11.15 -3.67
N ALA A 88 -0.92 10.33 -2.76
CA ALA A 88 -1.82 10.80 -1.72
C ALA A 88 -1.09 11.76 -0.76
N LEU A 89 0.12 11.40 -0.34
CA LEU A 89 0.97 12.20 0.54
C LEU A 89 1.33 13.55 -0.06
N SER A 90 1.52 13.64 -1.38
CA SER A 90 1.84 14.91 -2.05
C SER A 90 0.76 15.99 -1.87
N LYS A 91 -0.45 15.61 -1.49
CA LYS A 91 -1.56 16.53 -1.18
C LYS A 91 -1.47 17.13 0.23
N ALA A 92 -0.63 16.58 1.11
CA ALA A 92 -0.46 17.11 2.46
C ALA A 92 0.27 18.48 2.43
N PRO A 93 -0.23 19.50 3.13
CA PRO A 93 0.48 20.76 3.26
C PRO A 93 1.89 20.56 3.81
N GLY A 94 2.92 21.21 3.20
CA GLY A 94 4.33 21.07 3.59
C GLY A 94 5.02 19.80 3.12
N MET A 95 4.29 18.87 2.51
CA MET A 95 4.87 17.67 1.91
C MET A 95 5.36 17.96 0.49
N LYS A 96 6.58 17.53 0.18
CA LYS A 96 7.11 17.53 -1.17
C LYS A 96 7.64 16.16 -1.51
N LEU A 97 7.20 15.63 -2.63
CA LEU A 97 7.65 14.37 -3.19
C LEU A 97 8.38 14.64 -4.51
N ARG A 98 9.52 14.03 -4.66
CA ARG A 98 10.30 14.07 -5.89
C ARG A 98 10.62 12.64 -6.30
N GLU A 99 10.14 12.25 -7.45
CA GLU A 99 10.48 10.98 -8.09
C GLU A 99 11.43 11.22 -9.25
N SER A 100 12.41 10.34 -9.42
CA SER A 100 13.47 10.51 -10.42
C SER A 100 13.13 9.95 -11.80
N GLY A 101 11.97 9.32 -11.95
CA GLY A 101 11.60 8.69 -13.23
C GLY A 101 10.24 7.99 -13.21
N GLY A 102 10.15 6.86 -13.92
CA GLY A 102 8.94 6.05 -14.03
C GLY A 102 8.65 5.19 -12.79
N VAL A 103 7.84 4.18 -12.98
CA VAL A 103 7.44 3.24 -11.91
C VAL A 103 8.67 2.63 -11.26
N GLY A 104 8.73 2.64 -9.92
CA GLY A 104 9.86 2.12 -9.15
C GLY A 104 11.11 3.00 -9.18
N SER A 105 10.99 4.25 -9.59
CA SER A 105 12.09 5.20 -9.48
C SER A 105 12.34 5.61 -8.02
N ASP A 106 13.54 6.13 -7.76
CA ASP A 106 13.90 6.60 -6.43
C ASP A 106 13.01 7.79 -6.05
N MET A 107 12.48 7.72 -4.84
CA MET A 107 11.59 8.71 -4.28
C MET A 107 12.27 9.45 -3.13
N GLN A 108 12.23 10.75 -3.15
CA GLN A 108 12.63 11.62 -2.04
C GLN A 108 11.39 12.28 -1.45
N LEU A 109 11.18 12.04 -0.16
CA LEU A 109 10.11 12.64 0.61
C LEU A 109 10.68 13.72 1.52
N THR A 110 10.05 14.89 1.50
CA THR A 110 10.42 16.02 2.35
C THR A 110 9.16 16.54 3.04
N LEU A 111 9.21 16.73 4.35
CA LEU A 111 8.15 17.32 5.17
C LEU A 111 8.68 18.59 5.83
N ASP A 112 8.10 19.73 5.50
CA ASP A 112 8.50 21.07 6.00
C ASP A 112 10.01 21.33 5.94
N GLY A 113 10.68 20.82 4.89
CA GLY A 113 12.13 20.95 4.67
C GLY A 113 12.98 19.80 5.22
N PHE A 114 12.43 18.95 6.07
CA PHE A 114 13.11 17.77 6.59
C PHE A 114 12.98 16.57 5.65
N SER A 115 14.03 15.76 5.53
CA SER A 115 14.05 14.57 4.67
C SER A 115 14.84 13.42 5.28
N GLY A 116 14.77 12.25 4.65
CA GLY A 116 15.50 11.07 5.05
C GLY A 116 15.11 10.60 6.45
N LYS A 117 16.10 10.30 7.31
CA LYS A 117 15.88 9.77 8.65
C LYS A 117 15.13 10.68 9.63
N HIS A 118 14.98 11.96 9.30
CA HIS A 118 14.27 12.93 10.14
C HIS A 118 12.75 12.84 10.01
N VAL A 119 12.26 12.24 8.94
CA VAL A 119 10.83 11.98 8.72
C VAL A 119 10.61 10.47 8.86
N LYS A 120 9.88 10.07 9.89
CA LYS A 120 9.64 8.65 10.18
C LYS A 120 8.32 8.20 9.57
N VAL A 121 8.32 6.99 9.01
CA VAL A 121 7.12 6.37 8.45
C VAL A 121 6.69 5.21 9.32
N PHE A 122 5.40 5.13 9.61
CA PHE A 122 4.78 4.07 10.37
C PHE A 122 3.60 3.48 9.59
N ILE A 123 3.29 2.23 9.85
CA ILE A 123 2.06 1.56 9.43
C ILE A 123 1.39 1.00 10.67
N ASP A 124 0.17 1.46 10.96
CA ASP A 124 -0.58 1.13 12.19
C ASP A 124 0.25 1.35 13.48
N GLY A 125 1.12 2.36 13.50
CA GLY A 125 2.01 2.65 14.63
C GLY A 125 3.29 1.79 14.68
N VAL A 126 3.52 0.89 13.73
CA VAL A 126 4.75 0.10 13.61
C VAL A 126 5.76 0.82 12.72
N PRO A 127 6.99 1.10 13.20
CA PRO A 127 7.98 1.83 12.42
C PRO A 127 8.44 1.04 11.19
N GLN A 128 8.59 1.73 10.06
CA GLN A 128 9.00 1.19 8.76
C GLN A 128 10.46 1.53 8.45
N GLU A 129 11.35 1.31 9.40
CA GLU A 129 12.79 1.53 9.21
C GLU A 129 13.47 0.28 8.65
N GLY A 130 14.46 0.48 7.77
CA GLY A 130 15.25 -0.61 7.20
C GLY A 130 14.51 -1.52 6.22
N VAL A 131 13.35 -1.10 5.74
CA VAL A 131 12.49 -1.90 4.82
C VAL A 131 13.03 -1.96 3.39
N GLY A 132 14.01 -1.13 3.04
CA GLY A 132 14.58 -1.07 1.69
C GLY A 132 13.59 -0.57 0.63
N ASP A 133 14.03 -0.61 -0.63
CA ASP A 133 13.23 -0.09 -1.75
C ASP A 133 12.10 -1.04 -2.16
N ALA A 134 12.15 -2.31 -1.73
CA ALA A 134 11.12 -3.28 -2.06
C ALA A 134 9.76 -2.89 -1.49
N PHE A 135 9.73 -2.24 -0.32
CA PHE A 135 8.51 -1.77 0.34
C PHE A 135 8.49 -0.24 0.46
N SER A 136 8.60 0.45 -0.67
CA SER A 136 8.58 1.92 -0.73
C SER A 136 7.15 2.46 -0.90
N LEU A 137 6.90 3.68 -0.40
CA LEU A 137 5.57 4.34 -0.46
C LEU A 137 5.02 4.52 -1.88
N ASN A 138 5.89 4.63 -2.88
CA ASN A 138 5.47 4.71 -4.28
C ASN A 138 5.08 3.35 -4.89
N ASN A 139 5.29 2.26 -4.16
CA ASN A 139 4.83 0.92 -4.55
C ASN A 139 3.50 0.53 -3.91
N ILE A 140 3.17 1.13 -2.76
CA ILE A 140 2.00 0.77 -1.98
C ILE A 140 0.76 1.47 -2.59
N PRO A 141 -0.28 0.71 -3.01
CA PRO A 141 -1.50 1.31 -3.56
C PRO A 141 -2.24 2.13 -2.50
N VAL A 142 -2.90 3.20 -2.90
CA VAL A 142 -3.69 4.04 -1.99
C VAL A 142 -4.80 3.27 -1.27
N ASN A 143 -5.31 2.21 -1.89
CA ASN A 143 -6.33 1.33 -1.29
C ASN A 143 -5.84 0.58 -0.03
N PHE A 144 -4.53 0.56 0.21
CA PHE A 144 -3.92 -0.01 1.42
C PHE A 144 -4.34 0.76 2.67
N ALA A 145 -4.43 2.09 2.58
CA ALA A 145 -4.72 2.95 3.71
C ALA A 145 -6.21 3.28 3.83
N ASP A 146 -6.68 3.42 5.05
CA ASP A 146 -7.93 4.08 5.41
C ASP A 146 -7.75 5.60 5.37
N HIS A 147 -6.73 6.06 6.08
CA HIS A 147 -6.29 7.45 6.08
C HIS A 147 -4.79 7.51 6.39
N ILE A 148 -4.20 8.68 6.17
CA ILE A 148 -2.81 8.94 6.48
C ILE A 148 -2.75 10.09 7.46
N GLU A 149 -2.05 9.89 8.57
CA GLU A 149 -1.80 10.89 9.60
C GLU A 149 -0.41 11.48 9.39
N VAL A 150 -0.32 12.79 9.27
CA VAL A 150 0.96 13.51 9.13
C VAL A 150 1.12 14.43 10.34
N TYR A 151 2.02 14.08 11.24
CA TYR A 151 2.37 14.87 12.41
C TYR A 151 3.59 15.73 12.11
N LYS A 152 3.52 17.03 12.40
CA LYS A 152 4.54 18.02 12.10
C LYS A 152 5.16 18.57 13.38
N GLY A 153 6.48 18.52 13.47
CA GLY A 153 7.18 19.00 14.66
C GLY A 153 6.94 18.13 15.88
N VAL A 154 6.02 18.51 16.77
CA VAL A 154 5.72 17.72 17.99
C VAL A 154 4.87 16.52 17.63
N VAL A 155 5.36 15.32 17.94
CA VAL A 155 4.68 14.04 17.69
C VAL A 155 4.19 13.39 18.97
N PRO A 156 3.14 12.56 18.93
CA PRO A 156 2.69 11.79 20.08
C PRO A 156 3.79 10.85 20.60
N VAL A 157 3.82 10.62 21.91
CA VAL A 157 4.85 9.83 22.61
C VAL A 157 5.05 8.43 22.01
N GLY A 158 4.02 7.83 21.44
CA GLY A 158 4.08 6.48 20.84
C GLY A 158 4.94 6.35 19.58
N PHE A 159 5.36 7.46 18.96
CA PHE A 159 6.16 7.44 17.72
C PHE A 159 7.66 7.65 17.95
N GLY A 160 8.12 7.74 19.20
CA GLY A 160 9.53 7.95 19.53
C GLY A 160 9.96 9.41 19.52
N ALA A 161 11.16 9.67 20.02
CA ALA A 161 11.70 11.01 20.22
C ALA A 161 12.61 11.51 19.08
N ASP A 162 12.97 10.66 18.12
CA ASP A 162 13.94 10.93 17.07
C ASP A 162 13.32 11.40 15.74
N ALA A 163 12.00 11.56 15.67
CA ALA A 163 11.26 12.06 14.52
C ALA A 163 11.24 13.60 14.48
N ILE A 164 12.39 14.24 14.35
CA ILE A 164 12.54 15.71 14.45
C ILE A 164 11.75 16.44 13.36
N GLY A 165 11.71 15.91 12.15
CA GLY A 165 10.99 16.51 11.02
C GLY A 165 9.49 16.17 11.01
N GLY A 166 9.08 15.13 11.71
CA GLY A 166 7.70 14.69 11.79
C GLY A 166 7.50 13.21 11.53
N VAL A 167 6.25 12.79 11.63
CA VAL A 167 5.82 11.39 11.47
C VAL A 167 4.72 11.29 10.42
N ILE A 168 4.81 10.28 9.60
CA ILE A 168 3.77 9.84 8.67
C ILE A 168 3.29 8.47 9.16
N ASN A 169 2.06 8.39 9.63
CA ASN A 169 1.45 7.13 10.05
C ASN A 169 0.36 6.74 9.05
N ILE A 170 0.54 5.61 8.39
CA ILE A 170 -0.41 5.04 7.45
C ILE A 170 -1.31 4.11 8.25
N VAL A 171 -2.57 4.49 8.41
CA VAL A 171 -3.56 3.68 9.11
C VAL A 171 -4.24 2.77 8.10
N THR A 172 -4.13 1.45 8.30
CA THR A 172 -4.75 0.48 7.40
C THR A 172 -6.24 0.35 7.66
N LYS A 173 -7.00 -0.01 6.64
CA LYS A 173 -8.45 -0.16 6.75
C LYS A 173 -8.81 -1.26 7.75
N ARG A 174 -9.64 -0.89 8.71
CA ARG A 174 -10.26 -1.83 9.64
C ARG A 174 -11.69 -2.09 9.16
N ARG A 175 -11.99 -3.31 8.76
CA ARG A 175 -13.31 -3.68 8.28
C ARG A 175 -14.04 -4.53 9.32
N PRO A 176 -15.16 -4.04 9.88
CA PRO A 176 -15.92 -4.78 10.89
C PRO A 176 -16.71 -5.96 10.31
N ARG A 177 -16.79 -6.09 8.97
CA ARG A 177 -17.56 -7.14 8.30
C ARG A 177 -16.99 -8.53 8.59
N ARG A 178 -17.85 -9.54 8.64
CA ARG A 178 -17.47 -10.93 8.88
C ARG A 178 -16.42 -11.42 7.89
N TRP A 179 -16.55 -11.04 6.63
CA TRP A 179 -15.54 -11.22 5.59
C TRP A 179 -15.61 -10.09 4.57
N PHE A 180 -14.52 -9.83 3.91
CA PHE A 180 -14.45 -8.84 2.83
C PHE A 180 -13.40 -9.27 1.80
N LEU A 181 -13.61 -8.84 0.58
CA LEU A 181 -12.69 -9.00 -0.54
C LEU A 181 -12.70 -7.72 -1.36
N ASP A 182 -11.53 -7.12 -1.52
CA ASP A 182 -11.30 -6.03 -2.46
C ASP A 182 -10.25 -6.49 -3.46
N ALA A 183 -10.52 -6.31 -4.74
CA ALA A 183 -9.59 -6.58 -5.80
C ALA A 183 -9.60 -5.44 -6.80
N SER A 184 -8.43 -5.04 -7.27
CA SER A 184 -8.30 -4.05 -8.33
C SER A 184 -7.17 -4.43 -9.28
N TYR A 185 -7.35 -4.10 -10.54
CA TYR A 185 -6.35 -4.25 -11.58
C TYR A 185 -6.38 -3.03 -12.49
N SER A 186 -5.23 -2.55 -12.87
CA SER A 186 -5.09 -1.47 -13.84
C SER A 186 -4.01 -1.77 -14.86
N TYR A 187 -4.23 -1.29 -16.07
CA TYR A 187 -3.30 -1.35 -17.18
C TYR A 187 -3.07 0.05 -17.74
N GLY A 188 -1.82 0.41 -18.01
CA GLY A 188 -1.45 1.75 -18.46
C GLY A 188 -0.33 1.75 -19.49
N SER A 189 0.13 2.94 -19.85
CA SER A 189 1.21 3.15 -20.79
C SER A 189 2.49 2.43 -20.38
N PHE A 190 3.33 2.09 -21.34
CA PHE A 190 4.59 1.39 -21.13
C PHE A 190 4.43 0.01 -20.50
N ASN A 191 3.36 -0.70 -20.86
CA ASN A 191 3.02 -2.01 -20.34
C ASN A 191 2.94 -2.01 -18.79
N THR A 192 2.38 -0.95 -18.23
CA THR A 192 2.28 -0.81 -16.77
C THR A 192 1.08 -1.59 -16.25
N HIS A 193 1.34 -2.52 -15.35
CA HIS A 193 0.33 -3.33 -14.66
C HIS A 193 0.39 -3.05 -13.17
N LYS A 194 -0.76 -2.77 -12.57
CA LYS A 194 -0.90 -2.70 -11.11
C LYS A 194 -2.05 -3.59 -10.69
N SER A 195 -1.83 -4.48 -9.75
CA SER A 195 -2.86 -5.32 -9.15
C SER A 195 -2.83 -5.21 -7.65
N ASN A 196 -4.00 -5.27 -7.03
CA ASN A 196 -4.15 -5.29 -5.59
C ASN A 196 -5.27 -6.26 -5.21
N LEU A 197 -5.03 -7.02 -4.15
CA LEU A 197 -5.98 -7.94 -3.53
C LEU A 197 -5.94 -7.72 -2.03
N HIS A 198 -7.10 -7.52 -1.41
CA HIS A 198 -7.24 -7.44 0.04
C HIS A 198 -8.40 -8.31 0.47
N PHE A 199 -8.11 -9.36 1.21
CA PHE A 199 -9.07 -10.32 1.74
C PHE A 199 -8.93 -10.41 3.25
N GLY A 200 -10.03 -10.51 3.96
CA GLY A 200 -10.00 -10.74 5.39
C GLY A 200 -11.29 -11.34 5.93
N GLN A 201 -11.15 -11.92 7.10
CA GLN A 201 -12.25 -12.52 7.83
C GLN A 201 -12.14 -12.24 9.32
N ASN A 202 -13.28 -11.85 9.90
CA ASN A 202 -13.45 -11.61 11.32
C ASN A 202 -14.46 -12.62 11.89
N TRP A 203 -14.13 -13.25 13.01
CA TRP A 203 -15.02 -14.16 13.70
C TRP A 203 -15.63 -13.53 14.94
N LYS A 204 -16.85 -13.95 15.30
CA LYS A 204 -17.54 -13.46 16.53
C LYS A 204 -16.73 -13.68 17.82
N ASN A 205 -15.83 -14.64 17.82
CA ASN A 205 -14.92 -14.91 18.93
C ASN A 205 -13.71 -13.97 19.00
N GLY A 206 -13.66 -12.88 18.20
CA GLY A 206 -12.59 -11.89 18.19
C GLY A 206 -11.34 -12.27 17.41
N TRP A 207 -11.25 -13.48 16.87
CA TRP A 207 -10.19 -13.84 15.94
C TRP A 207 -10.37 -13.15 14.60
N MET A 208 -9.28 -12.76 14.00
CA MET A 208 -9.26 -12.19 12.66
C MET A 208 -8.01 -12.57 11.89
N TYR A 209 -8.12 -12.61 10.56
CA TYR A 209 -6.97 -12.62 9.68
C TYR A 209 -7.24 -11.74 8.45
N GLU A 210 -6.17 -11.20 7.91
CA GLU A 210 -6.19 -10.41 6.68
C GLU A 210 -4.99 -10.80 5.83
N ILE A 211 -5.19 -10.84 4.53
CA ILE A 211 -4.14 -11.02 3.53
C ILE A 211 -4.28 -9.88 2.54
N GLN A 212 -3.19 -9.17 2.35
CA GLN A 212 -3.11 -8.13 1.35
C GLN A 212 -1.93 -8.42 0.43
N ALA A 213 -2.18 -8.38 -0.88
CA ALA A 213 -1.15 -8.58 -1.88
C ALA A 213 -1.27 -7.50 -2.94
N PHE A 214 -0.16 -6.97 -3.39
CA PHE A 214 -0.14 -6.05 -4.51
C PHE A 214 1.11 -6.22 -5.36
N GLN A 215 0.99 -5.84 -6.62
CA GLN A 215 2.04 -5.96 -7.62
C GLN A 215 2.05 -4.70 -8.49
N ASN A 216 3.26 -4.24 -8.83
CA ASN A 216 3.51 -3.19 -9.79
C ASN A 216 4.51 -3.69 -10.83
N TYR A 217 4.18 -3.55 -12.10
CA TYR A 217 5.07 -3.86 -13.22
C TYR A 217 5.05 -2.72 -14.23
N SER A 218 6.18 -2.40 -14.82
CA SER A 218 6.28 -1.50 -15.97
C SER A 218 7.55 -1.75 -16.77
N ASP A 219 7.47 -1.64 -18.08
CA ASP A 219 8.65 -1.63 -18.97
C ASP A 219 9.42 -0.31 -18.88
N ASN A 220 8.80 0.76 -18.35
CA ASN A 220 9.36 2.11 -18.29
C ASN A 220 9.98 2.60 -19.61
N SER A 221 9.42 2.17 -20.74
CA SER A 221 9.96 2.41 -22.09
C SER A 221 9.59 3.78 -22.67
N TYR A 222 9.46 4.79 -21.81
CA TYR A 222 9.17 6.17 -22.20
C TYR A 222 10.38 6.85 -22.86
N ARG A 223 10.15 8.01 -23.46
CA ARG A 223 11.22 8.80 -24.10
C ARG A 223 11.74 9.87 -23.14
N VAL A 224 13.06 10.04 -23.16
CA VAL A 224 13.78 11.06 -22.39
C VAL A 224 14.70 11.85 -23.32
N ASP A 225 14.96 13.09 -22.94
CA ASP A 225 15.99 13.87 -23.60
C ASP A 225 17.32 13.59 -22.89
N ALA A 226 18.24 12.94 -23.57
CA ALA A 226 19.52 12.51 -23.02
C ALA A 226 20.68 12.82 -23.96
N PRO A 227 21.88 13.08 -23.43
CA PRO A 227 23.06 13.22 -24.26
C PRO A 227 23.41 11.86 -24.88
N VAL A 228 23.58 11.85 -26.19
CA VAL A 228 23.95 10.65 -26.94
C VAL A 228 25.40 10.74 -27.38
N LYS A 229 26.12 9.64 -27.22
CA LYS A 229 27.49 9.55 -27.67
C LYS A 229 27.53 9.45 -29.21
N ASP A 230 28.26 10.35 -29.84
CA ASP A 230 28.57 10.26 -31.26
C ASP A 230 29.45 9.00 -31.51
N PHE A 231 28.96 8.09 -32.31
CA PHE A 231 29.65 6.83 -32.60
C PHE A 231 30.90 7.01 -33.50
N GLU A 232 30.97 8.09 -34.32
CA GLU A 232 32.11 8.35 -35.20
C GLU A 232 33.28 8.99 -34.42
N THR A 233 32.97 9.99 -33.61
CA THR A 233 34.01 10.74 -32.88
C THR A 233 34.24 10.18 -31.45
N GLY A 234 33.33 9.37 -30.94
CA GLY A 234 33.36 8.86 -29.59
C GLY A 234 33.11 9.91 -28.51
N ARG A 235 32.74 11.13 -28.90
CA ARG A 235 32.48 12.24 -27.99
C ARG A 235 31.04 12.22 -27.47
N LEU A 236 30.89 12.63 -26.24
CA LEU A 236 29.58 12.86 -25.61
C LEU A 236 29.36 14.36 -25.52
N ASP A 237 28.41 14.87 -26.31
CA ASP A 237 27.99 16.27 -26.20
C ASP A 237 26.85 16.33 -25.18
N THR A 238 27.12 16.96 -24.05
CA THR A 238 26.13 17.13 -22.98
C THR A 238 25.20 18.32 -23.19
N GLU A 239 25.48 19.17 -24.17
CA GLU A 239 24.65 20.32 -24.54
C GLU A 239 23.61 19.94 -25.60
N GLN A 240 23.91 18.95 -26.44
CA GLN A 240 22.98 18.43 -27.43
C GLN A 240 22.23 17.20 -26.87
N LEU A 241 20.95 17.39 -26.60
CA LEU A 241 20.08 16.32 -26.11
C LEU A 241 19.27 15.75 -27.25
N GLU A 242 19.24 14.41 -27.35
CA GLU A 242 18.39 13.68 -28.27
C GLU A 242 17.24 13.01 -27.54
N ARG A 243 16.07 12.95 -28.19
CA ARG A 243 14.89 12.30 -27.64
C ARG A 243 14.91 10.81 -27.88
N VAL A 244 15.49 10.07 -26.97
CA VAL A 244 15.71 8.62 -27.03
C VAL A 244 14.68 7.84 -26.21
N LYS A 245 14.39 6.62 -26.66
CA LYS A 245 13.52 5.69 -25.93
C LYS A 245 14.35 4.95 -24.89
N ARG A 246 13.83 4.86 -23.66
CA ARG A 246 14.44 4.01 -22.64
C ARG A 246 14.25 2.54 -22.99
N PHE A 247 15.26 1.75 -22.69
CA PHE A 247 15.28 0.29 -22.79
C PHE A 247 16.00 -0.25 -21.54
N HIS A 248 15.81 -1.52 -21.20
CA HIS A 248 16.44 -2.14 -20.02
C HIS A 248 16.20 -1.32 -18.75
N ASP A 249 14.92 -1.00 -18.49
CA ASP A 249 14.47 -0.19 -17.34
C ASP A 249 13.21 -0.81 -16.71
N ASN A 250 13.03 -2.12 -16.93
CA ASN A 250 11.87 -2.84 -16.40
C ASN A 250 11.88 -2.82 -14.88
N TYR A 251 10.70 -2.66 -14.34
CA TYR A 251 10.45 -2.68 -12.91
C TYR A 251 9.37 -3.70 -12.58
N HIS A 252 9.61 -4.51 -11.56
CA HIS A 252 8.63 -5.45 -11.05
C HIS A 252 8.74 -5.52 -9.52
N ASN A 253 7.65 -5.17 -8.85
CA ASN A 253 7.51 -5.25 -7.39
C ASN A 253 6.32 -6.13 -7.04
N GLU A 254 6.50 -6.98 -6.05
CA GLU A 254 5.44 -7.81 -5.48
C GLU A 254 5.53 -7.76 -3.96
N THR A 255 4.38 -7.60 -3.31
CA THR A 255 4.29 -7.55 -1.86
C THR A 255 3.10 -8.38 -1.38
N VAL A 256 3.33 -9.16 -0.35
CA VAL A 256 2.29 -9.89 0.38
C VAL A 256 2.41 -9.57 1.85
N LEU A 257 1.31 -9.16 2.46
CA LEU A 257 1.18 -8.87 3.87
C LEU A 257 0.08 -9.73 4.46
N GLY A 258 0.41 -10.49 5.49
CA GLY A 258 -0.52 -11.29 6.27
C GLY A 258 -0.63 -10.75 7.69
N LYS A 259 -1.86 -10.58 8.19
CA LYS A 259 -2.15 -10.23 9.58
C LYS A 259 -3.01 -11.34 10.18
N VAL A 260 -2.69 -11.76 11.40
CA VAL A 260 -3.51 -12.68 12.19
C VAL A 260 -3.50 -12.23 13.64
N GLY A 261 -4.64 -12.32 14.31
CA GLY A 261 -4.69 -11.92 15.69
C GLY A 261 -6.07 -11.98 16.32
N VAL A 262 -6.17 -11.32 17.46
CA VAL A 262 -7.41 -11.23 18.23
C VAL A 262 -7.69 -9.78 18.63
N VAL A 263 -8.98 -9.45 18.68
CA VAL A 263 -9.47 -8.15 19.13
C VAL A 263 -10.57 -8.32 20.17
N ASN A 264 -10.74 -7.30 21.03
CA ASN A 264 -11.81 -7.23 22.02
C ASN A 264 -11.84 -8.44 22.98
N ARG A 265 -10.66 -8.81 23.52
CA ARG A 265 -10.55 -9.86 24.54
C ARG A 265 -10.31 -9.29 25.93
N PRO A 266 -10.74 -9.95 27.01
CA PRO A 266 -10.51 -9.47 28.37
C PRO A 266 -9.04 -9.18 28.66
N TRP A 267 -8.13 -9.96 28.08
CA TRP A 267 -6.68 -9.87 28.27
C TRP A 267 -5.95 -9.02 27.19
N ALA A 268 -6.62 -8.70 26.06
CA ALA A 268 -6.05 -7.86 25.01
C ALA A 268 -7.17 -7.17 24.24
N ASP A 269 -7.13 -5.85 24.17
CA ASP A 269 -8.02 -5.10 23.26
C ASP A 269 -7.61 -5.35 21.81
N ARG A 270 -6.29 -5.53 21.59
CA ARG A 270 -5.72 -5.91 20.30
C ARG A 270 -4.42 -6.69 20.51
N LEU A 271 -4.30 -7.83 19.87
CA LEU A 271 -3.04 -8.56 19.68
C LEU A 271 -2.97 -8.99 18.23
N MET A 272 -1.99 -8.47 17.50
CA MET A 272 -1.82 -8.72 16.07
C MET A 272 -0.40 -9.14 15.76
N PHE A 273 -0.26 -10.22 15.01
CA PHE A 273 0.96 -10.58 14.33
C PHE A 273 0.84 -10.25 12.86
N THR A 274 1.79 -9.51 12.34
CA THR A 274 1.87 -9.11 10.92
C THR A 274 3.16 -9.65 10.33
N LEU A 275 3.08 -10.24 9.16
CA LEU A 275 4.23 -10.64 8.37
C LEU A 275 4.11 -10.02 6.99
N THR A 276 5.08 -9.19 6.62
CA THR A 276 5.17 -8.62 5.28
C THR A 276 6.38 -9.19 4.57
N TYR A 277 6.16 -9.68 3.36
CA TYR A 277 7.19 -10.04 2.41
C TYR A 277 7.08 -9.14 1.18
N SER A 278 8.17 -8.54 0.76
CA SER A 278 8.22 -7.73 -0.44
C SER A 278 9.46 -8.06 -1.25
N GLN A 279 9.32 -8.10 -2.57
CA GLN A 279 10.44 -8.24 -3.49
C GLN A 279 10.36 -7.23 -4.61
N VAL A 280 11.51 -6.85 -5.13
CA VAL A 280 11.64 -6.00 -6.31
C VAL A 280 12.72 -6.51 -7.24
N TYR A 281 12.43 -6.42 -8.52
CA TYR A 281 13.38 -6.55 -9.61
C TYR A 281 13.40 -5.25 -10.39
N LYS A 282 14.58 -4.64 -10.56
CA LYS A 282 14.75 -3.39 -11.28
C LYS A 282 15.93 -3.49 -12.23
N GLU A 283 15.68 -3.30 -13.50
CA GLU A 283 16.72 -3.11 -14.50
C GLU A 283 17.21 -1.66 -14.46
N ILE A 284 18.48 -1.44 -14.79
CA ILE A 284 19.11 -0.13 -14.69
C ILE A 284 19.85 0.15 -15.98
N GLN A 285 19.22 0.94 -16.84
CA GLN A 285 19.79 1.31 -18.11
C GLN A 285 20.99 2.24 -17.97
N THR A 286 20.86 3.30 -17.16
CA THR A 286 21.84 4.38 -17.07
C THR A 286 22.02 4.82 -15.63
N GLY A 287 23.11 5.56 -15.37
CA GLY A 287 23.23 6.37 -14.14
C GLY A 287 22.29 7.58 -14.15
N VAL A 288 22.27 8.30 -13.03
CA VAL A 288 21.38 9.47 -12.83
C VAL A 288 21.59 10.55 -13.92
N ARG A 289 22.82 10.74 -14.37
CA ARG A 289 23.15 11.74 -15.41
C ARG A 289 22.86 11.27 -16.84
N GLN A 290 22.47 10.01 -17.01
CA GLN A 290 22.16 9.37 -18.31
C GLN A 290 23.31 9.40 -19.33
N THR A 291 24.53 9.71 -18.90
CA THR A 291 25.73 9.80 -19.77
C THR A 291 26.39 8.46 -20.01
N THR A 292 26.09 7.46 -19.19
CA THR A 292 26.68 6.13 -19.27
C THR A 292 25.56 5.10 -19.32
N VAL A 293 25.54 4.30 -20.35
CA VAL A 293 24.65 3.14 -20.48
C VAL A 293 25.31 1.95 -19.81
N TYR A 294 24.63 1.34 -18.87
CA TYR A 294 25.03 0.08 -18.28
C TYR A 294 24.50 -1.06 -19.16
N GLY A 295 25.23 -2.12 -19.32
CA GLY A 295 24.77 -3.29 -20.07
C GLY A 295 23.56 -3.96 -19.40
N GLU A 296 23.70 -5.18 -18.95
CA GLU A 296 22.64 -5.93 -18.26
C GLU A 296 22.65 -5.73 -16.74
N LYS A 297 22.78 -4.48 -16.28
CA LYS A 297 22.77 -4.19 -14.85
C LYS A 297 21.35 -4.28 -14.28
N HIS A 298 21.17 -5.07 -13.24
CA HIS A 298 19.90 -5.13 -12.53
C HIS A 298 20.09 -5.28 -11.02
N ARG A 299 19.07 -4.94 -10.27
CA ARG A 299 18.98 -5.06 -8.83
C ARG A 299 17.80 -5.95 -8.45
N LYS A 300 18.02 -6.80 -7.46
CA LYS A 300 16.99 -7.61 -6.82
C LYS A 300 17.03 -7.36 -5.33
N ASP A 301 15.93 -6.90 -4.77
CA ASP A 301 15.79 -6.72 -3.34
C ASP A 301 14.65 -7.60 -2.83
N HIS A 302 14.78 -8.09 -1.61
CA HIS A 302 13.69 -8.72 -0.90
C HIS A 302 13.78 -8.40 0.59
N SER A 303 12.60 -8.20 1.17
CA SER A 303 12.45 -7.78 2.56
C SER A 303 11.48 -8.68 3.29
N TRP A 304 11.85 -9.05 4.52
CA TRP A 304 11.00 -9.75 5.48
C TRP A 304 10.79 -8.86 6.69
N MET A 305 9.53 -8.61 7.04
CA MET A 305 9.15 -7.65 8.07
C MET A 305 8.08 -8.25 8.99
N PRO A 306 8.45 -9.14 9.95
CA PRO A 306 7.55 -9.54 11.01
C PRO A 306 7.35 -8.41 12.01
N ALA A 307 6.11 -8.25 12.49
CA ALA A 307 5.75 -7.28 13.53
C ALA A 307 4.71 -7.88 14.48
N LEU A 308 4.79 -7.49 15.74
CA LEU A 308 3.85 -7.84 16.79
C LEU A 308 3.32 -6.55 17.44
N GLU A 309 2.03 -6.45 17.59
CA GLU A 309 1.34 -5.36 18.26
C GLU A 309 0.47 -5.93 19.37
N TYR A 310 0.61 -5.38 20.59
CA TYR A 310 -0.27 -5.67 21.70
C TYR A 310 -0.77 -4.36 22.30
N GLN A 311 -2.08 -4.28 22.50
CA GLN A 311 -2.73 -3.14 23.14
C GLN A 311 -3.68 -3.61 24.22
N LYS A 312 -3.61 -2.97 25.38
CA LYS A 312 -4.55 -3.18 26.49
C LYS A 312 -4.82 -1.87 27.20
N LYS A 313 -6.08 -1.43 27.18
CA LYS A 313 -6.57 -0.29 27.93
C LYS A 313 -6.97 -0.74 29.34
N ASN A 314 -6.75 0.15 30.30
CA ASN A 314 -7.10 -0.10 31.70
C ASN A 314 -6.51 -1.42 32.23
N LEU A 315 -5.22 -1.68 31.98
CA LEU A 315 -4.56 -2.97 32.21
C LEU A 315 -4.73 -3.49 33.66
N PHE A 316 -4.50 -2.65 34.66
CA PHE A 316 -4.69 -3.00 36.07
C PHE A 316 -5.59 -2.01 36.77
N THR A 317 -5.59 -0.74 36.38
CA THR A 317 -6.37 0.36 36.90
C THR A 317 -6.93 1.21 35.77
N LYS A 318 -8.03 1.94 36.01
CA LYS A 318 -8.57 2.89 35.05
C LYS A 318 -7.54 3.96 34.71
N GLY A 319 -7.32 4.16 33.42
CA GLY A 319 -6.39 5.16 32.90
C GLY A 319 -4.97 4.64 32.65
N LEU A 320 -4.64 3.38 32.99
CA LEU A 320 -3.36 2.77 32.66
C LEU A 320 -3.49 1.97 31.37
N ASP A 321 -3.06 2.56 30.26
CA ASP A 321 -3.08 1.93 28.95
C ASP A 321 -1.68 1.42 28.59
N LEU A 322 -1.60 0.20 28.08
CA LEU A 322 -0.35 -0.41 27.61
C LEU A 322 -0.43 -0.66 26.09
N THR A 323 0.57 -0.16 25.39
CA THR A 323 0.81 -0.49 23.98
C THR A 323 2.25 -0.99 23.85
N LEU A 324 2.40 -2.19 23.30
CA LEU A 324 3.70 -2.78 22.97
C LEU A 324 3.74 -3.06 21.47
N THR A 325 4.81 -2.63 20.85
CA THR A 325 5.12 -2.96 19.45
C THR A 325 6.53 -3.55 19.37
N ALA A 326 6.66 -4.61 18.60
CA ALA A 326 7.95 -5.20 18.27
C ALA A 326 7.97 -5.48 16.77
N ASN A 327 9.05 -5.10 16.11
CA ASN A 327 9.24 -5.38 14.69
C ASN A 327 10.70 -5.73 14.41
N TYR A 328 10.87 -6.51 13.35
CA TYR A 328 12.17 -6.84 12.81
C TYR A 328 12.12 -6.72 11.30
N ASN A 329 13.07 -5.97 10.73
CA ASN A 329 13.12 -5.75 9.29
C ASN A 329 14.46 -6.29 8.76
N LYS A 330 14.38 -7.24 7.84
CA LYS A 330 15.53 -7.77 7.13
C LYS A 330 15.38 -7.49 5.66
N ASN A 331 16.26 -6.64 5.13
CA ASN A 331 16.37 -6.37 3.71
C ASN A 331 17.64 -7.00 3.14
N THR A 332 17.55 -7.58 1.97
CA THR A 332 18.68 -8.15 1.23
C THR A 332 18.66 -7.58 -0.18
N THR A 333 19.76 -6.96 -0.58
CA THR A 333 19.95 -6.37 -1.89
C THR A 333 21.01 -7.14 -2.66
N GLY A 334 20.65 -7.62 -3.83
CA GLY A 334 21.55 -8.27 -4.78
C GLY A 334 21.74 -7.41 -6.03
N TRP A 335 22.98 -7.22 -6.43
CA TRP A 335 23.34 -6.56 -7.69
C TRP A 335 23.93 -7.59 -8.64
N ALA A 336 23.51 -7.54 -9.89
CA ALA A 336 24.18 -8.27 -10.96
C ALA A 336 24.45 -7.33 -12.13
N SER A 337 25.62 -7.49 -12.73
CA SER A 337 26.03 -6.82 -13.96
C SER A 337 26.69 -7.87 -14.84
N ARG A 338 26.25 -7.98 -16.07
CA ARG A 338 27.02 -8.63 -17.13
C ARG A 338 27.68 -7.52 -17.94
N ASN A 339 28.99 -7.53 -17.94
CA ASN A 339 29.81 -6.68 -18.81
C ASN A 339 29.80 -7.25 -20.23
#